data_cfad2eec5adabc8c844a09f1a2bf6dac
#
_entry.id   cfad2eec5adabc8c844a09f1a2bf6dac
#
_cell.length_a   1.000
_cell.length_b   1.000
_cell.length_c   1.000
_cell.angle_alpha   90.00
_cell.angle_beta   90.00
_cell.angle_gamma   90.00
#
_symmetry.space_group_name_H-M   'P 1'
#
loop_
_entity.id
_entity.type
_entity.pdbx_description
1 polymer ?
#
loop_
_entity_poly.entity_id
_entity_poly.type
_entity_poly.pdbx_seq_one_letter_code
_entity_poly.pdbx_strand_id
1 'polypeptide(L)'
;DEFDFSGTETFDESTGYRSVSFLAVPLKNHEDDVIGVLQLLNAKEPGTERVVPFQEDTQKLIEALASQAAISLENKLLLKAQRDLLDAFIELIAGAIDAKSAYTGGHCQRVPELTNLLARAANESNDPHFKDFSLNEDGWYELHIAGWLHDCGKVPTPEYIVDKATKLETIYDRIHEVRMR
;
A
#
# COMPACT_ATOMS: atom_id res chain seq x y z
N ASP A 1 -33.39 26.75 12.63
CA ASP A 1 -32.32 26.00 12.00
C ASP A 1 -32.22 24.66 12.73
N GLU A 2 -32.82 23.64 12.15
CA GLU A 2 -32.77 22.29 12.71
C GLU A 2 -31.52 21.56 12.18
N PHE A 3 -30.39 21.79 12.87
CA PHE A 3 -29.25 20.91 12.73
C PHE A 3 -29.46 19.71 13.64
N ASP A 4 -29.23 18.49 13.09
CA ASP A 4 -29.24 17.27 13.88
C ASP A 4 -27.90 17.12 14.62
N PHE A 5 -27.94 17.24 15.94
CA PHE A 5 -26.77 17.11 16.82
C PHE A 5 -26.63 15.73 17.46
N SER A 6 -27.45 14.76 17.06
CA SER A 6 -27.47 13.40 17.64
C SER A 6 -26.11 12.70 17.56
N GLY A 7 -25.34 12.93 16.48
CA GLY A 7 -23.99 12.40 16.34
C GLY A 7 -23.01 12.98 17.36
N THR A 8 -23.12 14.26 17.68
CA THR A 8 -22.30 14.94 18.68
C THR A 8 -22.65 14.47 20.08
N GLU A 9 -23.92 14.30 20.38
CA GLU A 9 -24.39 13.77 21.68
C GLU A 9 -23.88 12.34 21.90
N THR A 10 -23.97 11.48 20.89
CA THR A 10 -23.44 10.09 20.95
C THR A 10 -21.93 10.08 21.18
N PHE A 11 -21.18 10.98 20.53
CA PHE A 11 -19.73 11.10 20.72
C PHE A 11 -19.41 11.55 22.15
N ASP A 12 -20.11 12.58 22.66
CA ASP A 12 -19.91 13.09 24.00
C ASP A 12 -20.21 12.01 25.07
N GLU A 13 -21.30 11.27 24.92
CA GLU A 13 -21.63 10.14 25.79
C GLU A 13 -20.56 9.04 25.78
N SER A 14 -20.03 8.71 24.61
CA SER A 14 -19.05 7.63 24.46
C SER A 14 -17.65 7.97 24.96
N THR A 15 -17.26 9.25 24.87
CA THR A 15 -15.91 9.73 25.19
C THR A 15 -15.81 10.46 26.54
N GLY A 16 -16.95 10.85 27.14
CA GLY A 16 -16.99 11.71 28.31
C GLY A 16 -16.54 13.14 28.02
N TYR A 17 -16.36 13.51 26.77
CA TYR A 17 -16.03 14.85 26.31
C TYR A 17 -17.32 15.65 26.14
N ARG A 18 -17.32 16.96 26.45
CA ARG A 18 -18.47 17.80 26.24
C ARG A 18 -18.22 18.81 25.14
N SER A 19 -18.89 18.65 24.03
CA SER A 19 -18.86 19.55 22.89
C SER A 19 -19.77 20.73 23.12
N VAL A 20 -19.22 21.95 23.16
CA VAL A 20 -19.96 23.20 23.42
C VAL A 20 -19.98 24.09 22.18
N SER A 21 -18.88 24.14 21.43
CA SER A 21 -18.82 24.83 20.15
C SER A 21 -18.07 23.95 19.13
N PHE A 22 -18.52 23.98 17.90
CA PHE A 22 -17.82 23.25 16.83
C PHE A 22 -17.84 24.02 15.51
N LEU A 23 -16.85 23.75 14.68
CA LEU A 23 -16.74 24.20 13.31
C LEU A 23 -16.48 22.98 12.43
N ALA A 24 -17.35 22.71 11.49
CA ALA A 24 -17.18 21.66 10.49
C ALA A 24 -16.94 22.28 9.11
N VAL A 25 -15.82 21.91 8.48
CA VAL A 25 -15.44 22.41 7.16
C VAL A 25 -15.23 21.22 6.22
N PRO A 26 -15.90 21.19 5.06
CA PRO A 26 -15.70 20.12 4.09
C PRO A 26 -14.30 20.20 3.47
N LEU A 27 -13.65 19.06 3.34
CA LEU A 27 -12.45 18.87 2.55
C LEU A 27 -12.89 18.56 1.12
N LYS A 28 -12.73 19.51 0.22
CA LYS A 28 -13.14 19.38 -1.17
C LYS A 28 -11.94 19.17 -2.08
N ASN A 29 -12.08 18.22 -3.03
CA ASN A 29 -11.09 18.00 -4.07
C ASN A 29 -11.21 19.05 -5.19
N HIS A 30 -10.38 18.90 -6.25
CA HIS A 30 -10.38 19.81 -7.39
C HIS A 30 -11.67 19.74 -8.26
N GLU A 31 -12.47 18.69 -8.10
CA GLU A 31 -13.78 18.51 -8.75
C GLU A 31 -14.95 19.00 -7.88
N ASP A 32 -14.65 19.66 -6.75
CA ASP A 32 -15.62 20.13 -5.74
C ASP A 32 -16.31 18.98 -4.96
N ASP A 33 -15.83 17.73 -5.11
CA ASP A 33 -16.34 16.60 -4.34
C ASP A 33 -15.82 16.65 -2.91
N VAL A 34 -16.70 16.33 -1.96
CA VAL A 34 -16.34 16.25 -0.55
C VAL A 34 -15.65 14.92 -0.26
N ILE A 35 -14.32 14.96 -0.07
CA ILE A 35 -13.50 13.78 0.24
C ILE A 35 -13.30 13.56 1.74
N GLY A 36 -13.76 14.49 2.57
CA GLY A 36 -13.70 14.39 4.02
C GLY A 36 -14.28 15.63 4.70
N VAL A 37 -14.26 15.61 6.02
CA VAL A 37 -14.71 16.75 6.84
C VAL A 37 -13.66 17.01 7.93
N LEU A 38 -13.21 18.26 8.03
CA LEU A 38 -12.42 18.74 9.16
C LEU A 38 -13.36 19.29 10.22
N GLN A 39 -13.34 18.71 11.40
CA GLN A 39 -14.14 19.16 12.53
C GLN A 39 -13.24 19.64 13.67
N LEU A 40 -13.50 20.84 14.15
CA LEU A 40 -12.84 21.44 15.31
C LEU A 40 -13.87 21.62 16.41
N LEU A 41 -13.48 21.24 17.62
CA LEU A 41 -14.34 21.28 18.80
C LEU A 41 -13.78 22.26 19.83
N ASN A 42 -14.67 22.98 20.51
CA ASN A 42 -14.39 23.80 21.68
C ASN A 42 -13.24 24.81 21.48
N ALA A 43 -13.46 25.82 20.64
CA ALA A 43 -12.54 26.94 20.57
C ALA A 43 -12.33 27.57 21.95
N LYS A 44 -11.07 27.77 22.36
CA LYS A 44 -10.74 28.39 23.64
C LYS A 44 -10.31 29.83 23.46
N GLU A 45 -10.72 30.70 24.38
CA GLU A 45 -10.23 32.05 24.44
C GLU A 45 -8.73 32.05 24.81
N PRO A 46 -7.87 32.81 24.10
CA PRO A 46 -6.44 32.83 24.37
C PRO A 46 -6.09 33.09 25.84
N GLY A 47 -5.30 32.17 26.43
CA GLY A 47 -4.85 32.29 27.83
C GLY A 47 -5.87 31.86 28.87
N THR A 48 -7.04 31.33 28.46
CA THR A 48 -8.08 30.85 29.37
C THR A 48 -8.55 29.45 28.97
N GLU A 49 -9.23 28.74 29.88
CA GLU A 49 -9.91 27.48 29.60
C GLU A 49 -11.37 27.68 29.14
N ARG A 50 -11.77 28.92 28.92
CA ARG A 50 -13.15 29.25 28.56
C ARG A 50 -13.41 28.87 27.09
N VAL A 51 -14.41 28.04 26.86
CA VAL A 51 -14.89 27.73 25.52
C VAL A 51 -15.72 28.89 24.97
N VAL A 52 -15.40 29.28 23.74
CA VAL A 52 -16.06 30.36 22.99
C VAL A 52 -16.50 29.88 21.60
N PRO A 53 -17.46 30.54 20.96
CA PRO A 53 -17.78 30.27 19.56
C PRO A 53 -16.59 30.55 18.63
N PHE A 54 -16.49 29.83 17.53
CA PHE A 54 -15.53 30.13 16.48
C PHE A 54 -15.83 31.48 15.82
N GLN A 55 -14.81 32.31 15.71
CA GLN A 55 -14.93 33.64 15.08
C GLN A 55 -14.84 33.51 13.56
N GLU A 56 -15.45 34.44 12.82
CA GLU A 56 -15.47 34.42 11.35
C GLU A 56 -14.07 34.42 10.72
N ASP A 57 -13.13 35.18 11.29
CA ASP A 57 -11.74 35.20 10.80
C ASP A 57 -11.05 33.85 11.02
N THR A 58 -11.34 33.17 12.14
CA THR A 58 -10.84 31.81 12.39
C THR A 58 -11.46 30.83 11.41
N GLN A 59 -12.74 30.95 11.10
CA GLN A 59 -13.41 30.12 10.12
C GLN A 59 -12.74 30.24 8.75
N LYS A 60 -12.51 31.45 8.23
CA LYS A 60 -11.84 31.69 6.95
C LYS A 60 -10.43 31.07 6.89
N LEU A 61 -9.69 31.20 8.00
CA LEU A 61 -8.36 30.56 8.10
C LEU A 61 -8.46 29.03 8.04
N ILE A 62 -9.40 28.44 8.76
CA ILE A 62 -9.62 26.99 8.78
C ILE A 62 -10.09 26.48 7.42
N GLU A 63 -10.96 27.23 6.71
CA GLU A 63 -11.36 26.89 5.34
C GLU A 63 -10.17 26.87 4.37
N ALA A 64 -9.26 27.84 4.48
CA ALA A 64 -8.03 27.84 3.68
C ALA A 64 -7.12 26.65 4.02
N LEU A 65 -6.95 26.32 5.30
CA LEU A 65 -6.18 25.15 5.73
C LEU A 65 -6.86 23.84 5.31
N ALA A 66 -8.17 23.76 5.38
CA ALA A 66 -8.95 22.60 4.93
C ALA A 66 -8.76 22.34 3.44
N SER A 67 -8.72 23.40 2.61
CA SER A 67 -8.41 23.28 1.18
C SER A 67 -7.01 22.71 0.93
N GLN A 68 -6.00 23.16 1.67
CA GLN A 68 -4.64 22.60 1.57
C GLN A 68 -4.57 21.15 2.06
N ALA A 69 -5.29 20.83 3.13
CA ALA A 69 -5.39 19.48 3.65
C ALA A 69 -6.08 18.54 2.64
N ALA A 70 -7.13 19.01 1.98
CA ALA A 70 -7.84 18.27 0.94
C ALA A 70 -6.91 17.90 -0.23
N ILE A 71 -6.15 18.87 -0.76
CA ILE A 71 -5.18 18.64 -1.83
C ILE A 71 -4.12 17.62 -1.39
N SER A 72 -3.61 17.76 -0.18
CA SER A 72 -2.60 16.85 0.37
C SER A 72 -3.12 15.42 0.55
N LEU A 73 -4.37 15.30 1.01
CA LEU A 73 -5.06 14.01 1.18
C LEU A 73 -5.31 13.36 -0.17
N GLU A 74 -5.83 14.11 -1.13
CA GLU A 74 -6.09 13.62 -2.50
C GLU A 74 -4.82 13.10 -3.15
N ASN A 75 -3.72 13.86 -3.08
CA ASN A 75 -2.43 13.42 -3.61
C ASN A 75 -1.97 12.10 -2.98
N LYS A 76 -2.11 11.94 -1.66
CA LYS A 76 -1.78 10.67 -0.99
C LYS A 76 -2.67 9.52 -1.44
N LEU A 77 -3.96 9.76 -1.62
CA LEU A 77 -4.90 8.74 -2.10
C LEU A 77 -4.58 8.33 -3.54
N LEU A 78 -4.26 9.29 -4.42
CA LEU A 78 -3.87 9.02 -5.79
C LEU A 78 -2.56 8.22 -5.88
N LEU A 79 -1.55 8.60 -5.10
CA LEU A 79 -0.29 7.85 -5.04
C LEU A 79 -0.49 6.42 -4.52
N LYS A 80 -1.37 6.25 -3.54
CA LYS A 80 -1.73 4.92 -3.06
C LYS A 80 -2.44 4.11 -4.14
N ALA A 81 -3.45 4.67 -4.79
CA ALA A 81 -4.19 4.02 -5.87
C ALA A 81 -3.27 3.63 -7.04
N GLN A 82 -2.29 4.47 -7.37
CA GLN A 82 -1.28 4.17 -8.38
C GLN A 82 -0.40 2.97 -7.97
N ARG A 83 0.03 2.90 -6.70
CA ARG A 83 0.77 1.72 -6.19
C ARG A 83 -0.08 0.46 -6.25
N ASP A 84 -1.30 0.53 -5.72
CA ASP A 84 -2.22 -0.62 -5.69
C ASP A 84 -2.49 -1.15 -7.13
N LEU A 85 -2.60 -0.24 -8.11
CA LEU A 85 -2.75 -0.60 -9.52
C LEU A 85 -1.49 -1.29 -10.08
N LEU A 86 -0.30 -0.76 -9.76
CA LEU A 86 0.97 -1.35 -10.19
C LEU A 86 1.14 -2.75 -9.59
N ASP A 87 0.84 -2.94 -8.31
CA ASP A 87 0.92 -4.23 -7.64
C ASP A 87 -0.06 -5.23 -8.28
N ALA A 88 -1.29 -4.83 -8.56
CA ALA A 88 -2.26 -5.67 -9.28
C ALA A 88 -1.77 -6.06 -10.69
N PHE A 89 -1.09 -5.16 -11.39
CA PHE A 89 -0.48 -5.44 -12.70
C PHE A 89 0.65 -6.47 -12.60
N ILE A 90 1.51 -6.34 -11.59
CA ILE A 90 2.61 -7.25 -11.32
C ILE A 90 2.08 -8.65 -11.00
N GLU A 91 1.06 -8.74 -10.13
CA GLU A 91 0.38 -10.00 -9.80
C GLU A 91 -0.27 -10.65 -11.03
N LEU A 92 -0.89 -9.85 -11.89
CA LEU A 92 -1.48 -10.34 -13.14
C LEU A 92 -0.42 -10.95 -14.08
N ILE A 93 0.73 -10.27 -14.25
CA ILE A 93 1.84 -10.76 -15.07
C ILE A 93 2.40 -12.06 -14.47
N ALA A 94 2.63 -12.11 -13.18
CA ALA A 94 3.11 -13.29 -12.48
C ALA A 94 2.12 -14.46 -12.60
N GLY A 95 0.82 -14.20 -12.47
CA GLY A 95 -0.24 -15.19 -12.68
C GLY A 95 -0.27 -15.72 -14.11
N ALA A 96 -0.03 -14.87 -15.11
CA ALA A 96 0.05 -15.29 -16.50
C ALA A 96 1.28 -16.16 -16.77
N ILE A 97 2.39 -15.92 -16.06
CA ILE A 97 3.61 -16.77 -16.13
C ILE A 97 3.34 -18.12 -15.49
N ASP A 98 2.70 -18.16 -14.32
CA ASP A 98 2.32 -19.40 -13.64
C ASP A 98 1.34 -20.23 -14.48
N ALA A 99 0.41 -19.60 -15.18
CA ALA A 99 -0.55 -20.28 -16.05
C ALA A 99 0.10 -20.89 -17.29
N LYS A 100 1.30 -20.43 -17.69
CA LYS A 100 2.04 -20.96 -18.83
C LYS A 100 2.67 -22.32 -18.55
N SER A 101 2.89 -22.68 -17.28
CA SER A 101 3.49 -23.95 -16.86
C SER A 101 2.56 -24.69 -15.91
N ALA A 102 2.24 -25.94 -16.25
CA ALA A 102 1.43 -26.81 -15.39
C ALA A 102 2.12 -27.16 -14.05
N TYR A 103 3.43 -26.97 -13.95
CA TYR A 103 4.25 -27.34 -12.78
C TYR A 103 4.48 -26.17 -11.83
N THR A 104 4.20 -24.92 -12.22
CA THR A 104 4.51 -23.72 -11.44
C THR A 104 3.30 -23.14 -10.72
N GLY A 105 2.17 -23.85 -10.66
CA GLY A 105 0.95 -23.37 -9.99
C GLY A 105 1.21 -22.82 -8.58
N GLY A 106 1.03 -21.50 -8.41
CA GLY A 106 1.26 -20.77 -7.17
C GLY A 106 2.74 -20.57 -6.80
N HIS A 107 3.69 -20.83 -7.69
CA HIS A 107 5.11 -20.56 -7.44
C HIS A 107 5.36 -19.06 -7.31
N CYS A 108 4.85 -18.27 -8.24
CA CYS A 108 5.01 -16.82 -8.24
C CYS A 108 4.36 -16.13 -7.02
N GLN A 109 3.42 -16.78 -6.34
CA GLN A 109 2.86 -16.29 -5.08
C GLN A 109 3.73 -16.66 -3.87
N ARG A 110 4.28 -17.88 -3.84
CA ARG A 110 5.09 -18.35 -2.71
C ARG A 110 6.47 -17.70 -2.63
N VAL A 111 7.09 -17.39 -3.77
CA VAL A 111 8.44 -16.80 -3.78
C VAL A 111 8.49 -15.43 -3.09
N PRO A 112 7.61 -14.47 -3.38
CA PRO A 112 7.60 -13.19 -2.66
C PRO A 112 7.40 -13.36 -1.15
N GLU A 113 6.52 -14.26 -0.73
CA GLU A 113 6.26 -14.53 0.68
C GLU A 113 7.50 -15.07 1.39
N LEU A 114 8.14 -16.11 0.82
CA LEU A 114 9.36 -16.70 1.37
C LEU A 114 10.53 -15.71 1.38
N THR A 115 10.67 -14.91 0.33
CA THR A 115 11.70 -13.87 0.23
C THR A 115 11.52 -12.82 1.33
N ASN A 116 10.29 -12.38 1.55
CA ASN A 116 9.98 -11.43 2.62
C ASN A 116 10.25 -12.02 4.02
N LEU A 117 9.91 -13.29 4.25
CA LEU A 117 10.20 -13.97 5.52
C LEU A 117 11.70 -14.08 5.79
N LEU A 118 12.48 -14.45 4.78
CA LEU A 118 13.95 -14.53 4.88
C LEU A 118 14.58 -13.16 5.12
N ALA A 119 14.13 -12.14 4.39
CA ALA A 119 14.65 -10.78 4.56
C ALA A 119 14.30 -10.22 5.96
N ARG A 120 13.10 -10.49 6.48
CA ARG A 120 12.74 -10.12 7.86
C ARG A 120 13.64 -10.81 8.88
N ALA A 121 13.84 -12.12 8.73
CA ALA A 121 14.74 -12.87 9.61
C ALA A 121 16.18 -12.34 9.59
N ALA A 122 16.67 -11.94 8.41
CA ALA A 122 18.00 -11.32 8.29
C ALA A 122 18.05 -9.92 8.93
N ASN A 123 17.01 -9.09 8.70
CA ASN A 123 16.92 -7.74 9.24
C ASN A 123 16.80 -7.71 10.78
N GLU A 124 16.18 -8.73 11.36
CA GLU A 124 16.00 -8.88 12.82
C GLU A 124 17.12 -9.68 13.48
N SER A 125 18.07 -10.23 12.69
CA SER A 125 19.13 -11.08 13.18
C SER A 125 20.22 -10.30 13.93
N ASN A 126 20.68 -10.85 15.04
CA ASN A 126 21.85 -10.36 15.76
C ASN A 126 23.16 -11.00 15.28
N ASP A 127 23.13 -11.82 14.23
CA ASP A 127 24.33 -12.45 13.69
C ASP A 127 25.23 -11.39 13.02
N PRO A 128 26.54 -11.39 13.29
CA PRO A 128 27.48 -10.44 12.71
C PRO A 128 27.48 -10.38 11.18
N HIS A 129 27.06 -11.45 10.50
CA HIS A 129 26.95 -11.48 9.03
C HIS A 129 25.84 -10.60 8.48
N PHE A 130 24.79 -10.35 9.28
CA PHE A 130 23.62 -9.54 8.88
C PHE A 130 23.59 -8.16 9.53
N LYS A 131 24.62 -7.78 10.31
CA LYS A 131 24.65 -6.51 11.07
C LYS A 131 24.44 -5.25 10.20
N ASP A 132 24.85 -5.31 8.94
CA ASP A 132 24.76 -4.21 7.99
C ASP A 132 23.54 -4.37 7.02
N PHE A 133 22.74 -5.43 7.22
CA PHE A 133 21.53 -5.66 6.42
C PHE A 133 20.36 -4.90 7.05
N SER A 134 19.90 -3.87 6.35
CA SER A 134 18.67 -3.18 6.71
C SER A 134 17.97 -2.67 5.47
N LEU A 135 16.64 -2.82 5.42
CA LEU A 135 15.80 -2.34 4.36
C LEU A 135 14.90 -1.21 4.88
N ASN A 136 14.92 -0.07 4.19
CA ASN A 136 13.93 0.98 4.37
C ASN A 136 12.62 0.62 3.64
N GLU A 137 11.60 1.48 3.70
CA GLU A 137 10.31 1.24 3.04
C GLU A 137 10.44 0.97 1.53
N ASP A 138 11.29 1.72 0.85
CA ASP A 138 11.54 1.55 -0.58
C ASP A 138 12.24 0.21 -0.86
N GLY A 139 13.22 -0.17 -0.05
CA GLY A 139 13.92 -1.46 -0.16
C GLY A 139 12.98 -2.66 0.06
N TRP A 140 12.04 -2.56 0.99
CA TRP A 140 11.00 -3.58 1.17
C TRP A 140 10.08 -3.68 -0.05
N TYR A 141 9.73 -2.54 -0.65
CA TYR A 141 8.91 -2.53 -1.86
C TYR A 141 9.67 -3.07 -3.07
N GLU A 142 10.94 -2.70 -3.26
CA GLU A 142 11.80 -3.27 -4.30
C GLU A 142 11.93 -4.79 -4.18
N LEU A 143 12.13 -5.29 -2.95
CA LEU A 143 12.18 -6.73 -2.69
C LEU A 143 10.88 -7.44 -3.04
N HIS A 144 9.74 -6.82 -2.70
CA HIS A 144 8.41 -7.31 -3.07
C HIS A 144 8.26 -7.45 -4.59
N ILE A 145 8.56 -6.38 -5.33
CA ILE A 145 8.50 -6.39 -6.80
C ILE A 145 9.46 -7.42 -7.40
N ALA A 146 10.70 -7.49 -6.90
CA ALA A 146 11.69 -8.44 -7.37
C ALA A 146 11.24 -9.89 -7.17
N GLY A 147 10.61 -10.18 -6.03
CA GLY A 147 10.03 -11.49 -5.74
C GLY A 147 8.94 -11.89 -6.74
N TRP A 148 8.02 -10.98 -7.05
CA TRP A 148 6.96 -11.24 -8.01
C TRP A 148 7.45 -11.36 -9.45
N LEU A 149 8.43 -10.56 -9.87
CA LEU A 149 8.93 -10.49 -11.24
C LEU A 149 10.14 -11.36 -11.51
N HIS A 150 10.59 -12.19 -10.55
CA HIS A 150 11.81 -13.00 -10.70
C HIS A 150 11.80 -13.89 -11.95
N ASP A 151 10.64 -14.33 -12.38
CA ASP A 151 10.40 -15.21 -13.52
C ASP A 151 9.88 -14.49 -14.78
N CYS A 152 9.83 -13.16 -14.81
CA CYS A 152 9.27 -12.40 -15.94
C CYS A 152 9.95 -12.72 -17.28
N GLY A 153 11.21 -13.11 -17.27
CA GLY A 153 11.96 -13.56 -18.44
C GLY A 153 11.42 -14.86 -19.10
N LYS A 154 10.54 -15.61 -18.42
CA LYS A 154 9.88 -16.79 -18.98
C LYS A 154 8.76 -16.45 -19.98
N VAL A 155 8.26 -15.20 -19.96
CA VAL A 155 7.18 -14.77 -20.88
C VAL A 155 7.52 -15.03 -22.36
N PRO A 156 8.67 -14.60 -22.90
CA PRO A 156 9.05 -14.85 -24.29
C PRO A 156 9.55 -16.26 -24.55
N THR A 157 9.82 -17.06 -23.50
CA THR A 157 10.39 -18.40 -23.67
C THR A 157 9.30 -19.40 -24.10
N PRO A 158 9.49 -20.20 -25.15
CA PRO A 158 8.52 -21.21 -25.58
C PRO A 158 8.20 -22.23 -24.46
N GLU A 159 6.96 -22.71 -24.42
CA GLU A 159 6.49 -23.65 -23.38
C GLU A 159 7.34 -24.91 -23.31
N TYR A 160 7.71 -25.52 -24.47
CA TYR A 160 8.53 -26.72 -24.53
C TYR A 160 9.94 -26.54 -23.95
N ILE A 161 10.39 -25.31 -23.73
CA ILE A 161 11.64 -25.00 -23.04
C ILE A 161 11.43 -24.82 -21.55
N VAL A 162 10.30 -24.16 -21.16
CA VAL A 162 9.96 -23.90 -19.77
C VAL A 162 9.55 -25.18 -19.04
N ASP A 163 8.72 -26.02 -19.69
CA ASP A 163 8.05 -27.18 -19.08
C ASP A 163 8.76 -28.52 -19.32
N LYS A 164 10.01 -28.50 -19.80
CA LYS A 164 10.74 -29.77 -19.99
C LYS A 164 11.08 -30.42 -18.65
N ALA A 165 10.78 -31.71 -18.52
CA ALA A 165 11.06 -32.51 -17.33
C ALA A 165 12.56 -32.74 -17.10
N THR A 166 13.36 -32.75 -18.16
CA THR A 166 14.82 -32.90 -18.10
C THR A 166 15.51 -31.86 -18.96
N LYS A 167 16.74 -31.52 -18.61
CA LYS A 167 17.52 -30.49 -19.31
C LYS A 167 17.62 -30.72 -20.83
N LEU A 168 17.65 -31.97 -21.27
CA LEU A 168 17.86 -32.38 -22.66
C LEU A 168 16.60 -32.96 -23.33
N GLU A 169 15.41 -32.83 -22.71
CA GLU A 169 14.18 -33.44 -23.23
C GLU A 169 13.83 -33.02 -24.66
N THR A 170 14.08 -31.77 -25.03
CA THR A 170 13.83 -31.26 -26.40
C THR A 170 15.07 -31.28 -27.29
N ILE A 171 16.19 -31.76 -26.80
CA ILE A 171 17.46 -31.86 -27.48
C ILE A 171 17.87 -33.33 -27.46
N TYR A 172 18.32 -33.87 -28.58
CA TYR A 172 18.78 -35.25 -28.63
C TYR A 172 19.98 -35.46 -27.68
N ASP A 173 19.76 -36.29 -26.65
CA ASP A 173 20.80 -36.67 -25.70
C ASP A 173 21.69 -37.79 -26.30
N ARG A 174 22.86 -37.42 -26.76
CA ARG A 174 23.84 -38.36 -27.34
C ARG A 174 24.58 -39.22 -26.33
N ILE A 175 24.25 -39.19 -25.05
CA ILE A 175 24.98 -39.93 -24.02
C ILE A 175 24.98 -41.45 -24.30
N HIS A 176 23.89 -41.97 -24.86
CA HIS A 176 23.79 -43.39 -25.22
C HIS A 176 24.74 -43.76 -26.35
N GLU A 177 24.91 -42.91 -27.38
CA GLU A 177 25.87 -43.11 -28.44
C GLU A 177 27.31 -43.05 -27.92
N VAL A 178 27.61 -42.12 -27.05
CA VAL A 178 28.92 -41.99 -26.43
C VAL A 178 29.27 -43.21 -25.57
N ARG A 179 28.28 -43.78 -24.86
CA ARG A 179 28.47 -45.00 -24.04
C ARG A 179 28.63 -46.26 -24.85
N MET A 180 28.11 -46.27 -26.07
CA MET A 180 28.26 -47.44 -26.98
C MET A 180 29.56 -47.44 -27.80
N ARG A 181 30.27 -46.33 -27.84
CA ARG A 181 31.60 -46.20 -28.49
C ARG A 181 32.72 -46.52 -27.52
#